data_b5ebc3c753d335507a1ee3d83281c66c
#
_entry.id   b5ebc3c753d335507a1ee3d83281c66c
#
_cell.length_a   1.000
_cell.length_b   1.000
_cell.length_c   1.000
_cell.angle_alpha   90.00
_cell.angle_beta   90.00
_cell.angle_gamma   90.00
#
_symmetry.space_group_name_H-M   'P 1'
#
loop_
_entity.id
_entity.type
_entity.pdbx_description
1 polymer ?
#
loop_
_entity_poly.entity_id
_entity_poly.type
_entity_poly.pdbx_seq_one_letter_code
_entity_poly.pdbx_strand_id
1 'polypeptide(L)'
;LFRSPRWLWRLRTLARGAGGKLPGRPELLDWARALDAPGAYAPYPRPNPRPPVEDRPDRFAVTRIEALTRDPYGVWARDILRLYRLDRPDEPVESKARGTAIHTAFEHFAEAWEEGEPADAPGLFERLYLDALVAQGLPRSAQARERALARETAQWATLLERSRRADGRAIHVEREGRLHLPVEGRTITLTAKADRIEITPEGLGHVLDFKTGGAPSAKQISSGFSPQLTLTMAILTAGGFEGLLPEAGDLTYLKVTGRTPPGEVYVTTGFAALLRLEPDSGVTSEYVGHLTTAKNFETTPMYLLRRLDA
;
A
#
# COMPACT_ATOMS: atom_id res chain seq x y z
N LEU A 1 -7.88 -17.24 -44.68
CA LEU A 1 -8.57 -18.53 -44.86
C LEU A 1 -8.52 -19.32 -43.56
N PHE A 2 -9.58 -19.25 -42.76
CA PHE A 2 -9.71 -20.10 -41.58
C PHE A 2 -9.93 -21.54 -42.01
N ARG A 3 -8.96 -22.40 -41.73
CA ARG A 3 -9.12 -23.84 -41.96
C ARG A 3 -9.98 -24.42 -40.85
N SER A 4 -11.06 -25.10 -41.22
CA SER A 4 -11.90 -25.82 -40.25
C SER A 4 -11.05 -26.79 -39.45
N PRO A 5 -11.22 -26.87 -38.09
CA PRO A 5 -10.51 -27.80 -37.24
C PRO A 5 -10.64 -29.25 -37.76
N ARG A 6 -9.58 -30.05 -37.61
CA ARG A 6 -9.56 -31.47 -38.10
C ARG A 6 -10.75 -32.30 -37.59
N TRP A 7 -11.16 -32.06 -36.33
CA TRP A 7 -12.30 -32.78 -35.75
C TRP A 7 -13.61 -32.42 -36.42
N LEU A 8 -13.84 -31.15 -36.78
CA LEU A 8 -15.04 -30.73 -37.50
C LEU A 8 -15.07 -31.31 -38.90
N TRP A 9 -13.93 -31.37 -39.56
CA TRP A 9 -13.82 -32.03 -40.87
C TRP A 9 -14.17 -33.52 -40.78
N ARG A 10 -13.66 -34.25 -39.79
CA ARG A 10 -13.99 -35.65 -39.52
C ARG A 10 -15.47 -35.86 -39.26
N LEU A 11 -16.08 -35.05 -38.42
CA LEU A 11 -17.53 -35.10 -38.14
C LEU A 11 -18.36 -34.87 -39.39
N ARG A 12 -17.99 -33.93 -40.25
CA ARG A 12 -18.67 -33.69 -41.54
C ARG A 12 -18.55 -34.90 -42.46
N THR A 13 -17.39 -35.55 -42.47
CA THR A 13 -17.18 -36.76 -43.29
C THR A 13 -17.99 -37.92 -42.79
N LEU A 14 -18.04 -38.15 -41.48
CA LEU A 14 -18.87 -39.17 -40.86
C LEU A 14 -20.37 -38.92 -41.10
N ALA A 15 -20.86 -37.70 -40.94
CA ALA A 15 -22.22 -37.33 -41.19
C ALA A 15 -22.61 -37.61 -42.65
N ARG A 16 -21.74 -37.26 -43.63
CA ARG A 16 -21.96 -37.56 -45.05
C ARG A 16 -22.00 -39.06 -45.33
N GLY A 17 -21.06 -39.82 -44.71
CA GLY A 17 -21.04 -41.28 -44.82
C GLY A 17 -22.28 -41.95 -44.25
N ALA A 18 -22.93 -41.34 -43.26
CA ALA A 18 -24.19 -41.77 -42.68
C ALA A 18 -25.45 -41.22 -43.44
N GLY A 19 -25.27 -40.63 -44.63
CA GLY A 19 -26.37 -40.08 -45.43
C GLY A 19 -26.97 -38.77 -44.89
N GLY A 20 -26.32 -38.13 -43.90
CA GLY A 20 -26.81 -36.94 -43.25
C GLY A 20 -25.88 -35.72 -43.41
N LYS A 21 -26.28 -34.60 -42.78
CA LYS A 21 -25.48 -33.37 -42.65
C LYS A 21 -25.44 -32.98 -41.18
N LEU A 22 -24.32 -32.37 -40.77
CA LEU A 22 -24.29 -31.74 -39.46
C LEU A 22 -25.31 -30.59 -39.41
N PRO A 23 -26.09 -30.48 -38.34
CA PRO A 23 -27.01 -29.36 -38.19
C PRO A 23 -26.23 -28.04 -38.20
N GLY A 24 -26.68 -27.09 -38.96
CA GLY A 24 -26.12 -25.74 -39.01
C GLY A 24 -27.03 -24.79 -38.25
N ARG A 25 -26.41 -23.79 -37.65
CA ARG A 25 -27.09 -22.67 -37.00
C ARG A 25 -26.61 -21.38 -37.66
N PRO A 26 -27.12 -21.04 -38.87
CA PRO A 26 -26.68 -19.84 -39.59
C PRO A 26 -26.94 -18.56 -38.78
N GLU A 27 -27.99 -18.55 -37.96
CA GLU A 27 -28.30 -17.44 -37.06
C GLU A 27 -27.18 -17.07 -36.12
N LEU A 28 -26.34 -18.03 -35.71
CA LEU A 28 -25.17 -17.75 -34.84
C LEU A 28 -24.08 -16.98 -35.59
N LEU A 29 -23.97 -17.19 -36.91
CA LEU A 29 -23.04 -16.41 -37.73
C LEU A 29 -23.53 -14.97 -37.89
N ASP A 30 -24.85 -14.79 -38.03
CA ASP A 30 -25.43 -13.46 -38.12
C ASP A 30 -25.31 -12.70 -36.80
N TRP A 31 -25.48 -13.38 -35.67
CA TRP A 31 -25.17 -12.79 -34.34
C TRP A 31 -23.71 -12.42 -34.20
N ALA A 32 -22.77 -13.29 -34.57
CA ALA A 32 -21.36 -13.00 -34.57
C ALA A 32 -21.02 -11.79 -35.46
N ARG A 33 -21.58 -11.73 -36.67
CA ARG A 33 -21.41 -10.59 -37.56
C ARG A 33 -21.99 -9.31 -36.99
N ALA A 34 -23.13 -9.38 -36.31
CA ALA A 34 -23.76 -8.23 -35.66
C ALA A 34 -22.92 -7.73 -34.48
N LEU A 35 -22.26 -8.63 -33.72
CA LEU A 35 -21.32 -8.28 -32.67
C LEU A 35 -20.06 -7.61 -33.23
N ASP A 36 -19.57 -8.10 -34.39
CA ASP A 36 -18.37 -7.54 -35.04
C ASP A 36 -18.69 -6.32 -35.92
N ALA A 37 -19.95 -6.01 -36.14
CA ALA A 37 -20.33 -4.85 -36.94
C ALA A 37 -20.13 -3.57 -36.14
N PRO A 38 -19.19 -2.68 -36.53
CA PRO A 38 -19.02 -1.42 -35.84
C PRO A 38 -20.24 -0.55 -36.06
N GLY A 39 -20.93 -0.16 -35.00
CA GLY A 39 -21.90 0.93 -35.05
C GLY A 39 -21.21 2.27 -35.40
N ALA A 40 -21.99 3.33 -35.49
CA ALA A 40 -21.39 4.67 -35.57
C ALA A 40 -20.42 4.89 -34.38
N TYR A 41 -19.19 5.23 -34.70
CA TYR A 41 -18.20 5.54 -33.63
C TYR A 41 -18.67 6.75 -32.83
N ALA A 42 -19.06 6.53 -31.61
CA ALA A 42 -19.29 7.57 -30.64
C ALA A 42 -18.24 7.40 -29.52
N PRO A 43 -17.34 8.39 -29.35
CA PRO A 43 -16.39 8.31 -28.26
C PRO A 43 -17.14 8.27 -26.92
N TYR A 44 -16.84 7.26 -26.13
CA TYR A 44 -17.42 7.18 -24.79
C TYR A 44 -16.82 8.29 -23.93
N PRO A 45 -17.63 9.12 -23.25
CA PRO A 45 -17.12 10.15 -22.38
C PRO A 45 -16.34 9.51 -21.23
N ARG A 46 -15.28 10.16 -20.77
CA ARG A 46 -14.56 9.69 -19.59
C ARG A 46 -15.51 9.61 -18.41
N PRO A 47 -15.52 8.50 -17.66
CA PRO A 47 -16.31 8.41 -16.45
C PRO A 47 -15.95 9.55 -15.48
N ASN A 48 -16.96 10.25 -15.02
CA ASN A 48 -16.81 11.32 -14.03
C ASN A 48 -17.94 11.18 -13.00
N PRO A 49 -17.90 10.14 -12.15
CA PRO A 49 -18.92 9.94 -11.15
C PRO A 49 -18.87 11.07 -10.11
N ARG A 50 -20.03 11.60 -9.78
CA ARG A 50 -20.22 12.64 -8.75
C ARG A 50 -21.24 12.15 -7.73
N PRO A 51 -20.82 11.24 -6.81
CA PRO A 51 -21.74 10.75 -5.80
C PRO A 51 -22.17 11.88 -4.88
N PRO A 52 -23.41 11.86 -4.38
CA PRO A 52 -23.88 12.78 -3.35
C PRO A 52 -22.90 12.83 -2.16
N VAL A 53 -22.81 13.97 -1.48
CA VAL A 53 -21.85 14.18 -0.40
C VAL A 53 -22.08 13.20 0.75
N GLU A 54 -23.32 12.85 1.03
CA GLU A 54 -23.74 11.88 2.04
C GLU A 54 -23.26 10.45 1.77
N ASP A 55 -23.05 10.10 0.50
CA ASP A 55 -22.55 8.78 0.09
C ASP A 55 -21.01 8.70 0.09
N ARG A 56 -20.34 9.85 0.23
CA ARG A 56 -18.87 9.90 0.24
C ARG A 56 -18.34 9.47 1.60
N PRO A 57 -17.31 8.62 1.67
CA PRO A 57 -16.71 8.22 2.93
C PRO A 57 -16.15 9.44 3.68
N ASP A 58 -16.25 9.40 5.00
CA ASP A 58 -15.70 10.39 5.93
C ASP A 58 -14.47 9.86 6.69
N ARG A 59 -14.10 8.60 6.45
CA ARG A 59 -12.95 7.95 7.07
C ARG A 59 -12.02 7.37 6.02
N PHE A 60 -10.74 7.74 6.09
CA PHE A 60 -9.71 7.29 5.16
C PHE A 60 -8.47 6.80 5.90
N ALA A 61 -8.00 5.61 5.54
CA ALA A 61 -6.63 5.22 5.87
C ALA A 61 -5.63 6.06 5.05
N VAL A 62 -4.49 6.40 5.62
CA VAL A 62 -3.44 7.18 4.92
C VAL A 62 -3.02 6.54 3.59
N THR A 63 -3.01 5.21 3.50
CA THR A 63 -2.77 4.46 2.27
C THR A 63 -3.88 4.64 1.23
N ARG A 64 -5.12 4.93 1.68
CA ARG A 64 -6.25 5.21 0.80
C ARG A 64 -6.14 6.58 0.14
N ILE A 65 -5.55 7.54 0.83
CA ILE A 65 -5.27 8.88 0.26
C ILE A 65 -4.31 8.77 -0.92
N GLU A 66 -3.29 7.89 -0.84
CA GLU A 66 -2.42 7.59 -1.99
C GLU A 66 -3.22 7.05 -3.18
N ALA A 67 -4.12 6.10 -2.94
CA ALA A 67 -4.98 5.56 -3.99
C ALA A 67 -5.91 6.64 -4.58
N LEU A 68 -6.50 7.50 -3.76
CA LEU A 68 -7.35 8.61 -4.20
C LEU A 68 -6.59 9.61 -5.09
N THR A 69 -5.33 9.89 -4.77
CA THR A 69 -4.49 10.78 -5.57
C THR A 69 -4.16 10.19 -6.93
N ARG A 70 -3.92 8.89 -7.00
CA ARG A 70 -3.51 8.19 -8.22
C ARG A 70 -4.69 7.79 -9.11
N ASP A 71 -5.75 7.30 -8.50
CA ASP A 71 -6.93 6.75 -9.19
C ASP A 71 -8.22 7.00 -8.38
N PRO A 72 -8.78 8.22 -8.43
CA PRO A 72 -10.01 8.54 -7.72
C PRO A 72 -11.20 7.69 -8.19
N TYR A 73 -11.21 7.26 -9.47
CA TYR A 73 -12.25 6.38 -9.99
C TYR A 73 -12.22 4.99 -9.33
N GLY A 74 -11.01 4.43 -9.15
CA GLY A 74 -10.83 3.16 -8.44
C GLY A 74 -11.29 3.24 -6.98
N VAL A 75 -11.06 4.37 -6.31
CA VAL A 75 -11.57 4.61 -4.95
C VAL A 75 -13.09 4.66 -4.93
N TRP A 76 -13.72 5.40 -5.85
CA TRP A 76 -15.17 5.43 -5.99
C TRP A 76 -15.78 4.04 -6.23
N ALA A 77 -15.21 3.29 -7.19
CA ALA A 77 -15.68 1.95 -7.51
C ALA A 77 -15.59 1.00 -6.30
N ARG A 78 -14.50 1.09 -5.54
CA ARG A 78 -14.26 0.23 -4.38
C ARG A 78 -15.04 0.65 -3.13
N ASP A 79 -14.99 1.94 -2.78
CA ASP A 79 -15.45 2.39 -1.47
C ASP A 79 -16.95 2.77 -1.50
N ILE A 80 -17.49 3.18 -2.65
CA ILE A 80 -18.90 3.52 -2.83
C ILE A 80 -19.65 2.37 -3.49
N LEU A 81 -19.21 1.90 -4.66
CA LEU A 81 -19.89 0.81 -5.35
C LEU A 81 -19.59 -0.59 -4.76
N ARG A 82 -18.63 -0.70 -3.84
CA ARG A 82 -18.23 -1.96 -3.21
C ARG A 82 -17.73 -3.02 -4.22
N LEU A 83 -17.14 -2.59 -5.33
CA LEU A 83 -16.56 -3.45 -6.33
C LEU A 83 -15.14 -3.84 -5.92
N TYR A 84 -14.95 -5.11 -5.62
CA TYR A 84 -13.64 -5.66 -5.27
C TYR A 84 -13.14 -6.56 -6.38
N ARG A 85 -11.82 -6.48 -6.64
CA ARG A 85 -11.19 -7.42 -7.55
C ARG A 85 -11.27 -8.82 -6.96
N LEU A 86 -11.69 -9.77 -7.77
CA LEU A 86 -11.64 -11.18 -7.40
C LEU A 86 -10.19 -11.66 -7.44
N ASP A 87 -9.80 -12.41 -6.42
CA ASP A 87 -8.50 -13.09 -6.40
C ASP A 87 -8.48 -14.16 -7.51
N ARG A 88 -7.34 -14.34 -8.15
CA ARG A 88 -7.18 -15.41 -9.10
C ARG A 88 -7.09 -16.74 -8.37
N PRO A 89 -7.76 -17.81 -8.84
CA PRO A 89 -7.74 -19.11 -8.15
C PRO A 89 -6.34 -19.70 -8.00
N ASP A 90 -5.41 -19.32 -8.87
CA ASP A 90 -4.03 -19.79 -8.97
C ASP A 90 -2.98 -18.70 -8.64
N GLU A 91 -3.39 -17.60 -8.00
CA GLU A 91 -2.46 -16.54 -7.64
C GLU A 91 -1.45 -17.05 -6.60
N PRO A 92 -0.14 -16.93 -6.86
CA PRO A 92 0.86 -17.35 -5.90
C PRO A 92 0.73 -16.54 -4.61
N VAL A 93 0.48 -17.22 -3.50
CA VAL A 93 0.32 -16.60 -2.16
C VAL A 93 1.63 -15.95 -1.68
N GLU A 94 2.75 -16.29 -2.32
CA GLU A 94 4.11 -16.04 -1.86
C GLU A 94 4.47 -14.56 -1.62
N SER A 95 4.10 -13.64 -2.51
CA SER A 95 4.53 -12.24 -2.38
C SER A 95 3.79 -11.51 -1.27
N LYS A 96 2.48 -11.73 -1.14
CA LYS A 96 1.65 -11.15 -0.08
C LYS A 96 2.02 -11.76 1.27
N ALA A 97 2.18 -13.08 1.32
CA ALA A 97 2.58 -13.80 2.52
C ALA A 97 3.92 -13.32 3.06
N ARG A 98 4.92 -13.10 2.19
CA ARG A 98 6.22 -12.54 2.58
C ARG A 98 6.09 -11.14 3.14
N GLY A 99 5.29 -10.29 2.49
CA GLY A 99 5.04 -8.93 3.00
C GLY A 99 4.50 -8.97 4.42
N THR A 100 3.40 -9.69 4.64
CA THR A 100 2.79 -9.82 5.97
C THR A 100 3.76 -10.44 6.99
N ALA A 101 4.49 -11.50 6.62
CA ALA A 101 5.41 -12.18 7.51
C ALA A 101 6.58 -11.27 7.95
N ILE A 102 7.08 -10.40 7.07
CA ILE A 102 8.13 -9.43 7.41
C ILE A 102 7.63 -8.43 8.46
N HIS A 103 6.44 -7.83 8.27
CA HIS A 103 5.87 -6.91 9.26
C HIS A 103 5.69 -7.60 10.62
N THR A 104 5.06 -8.77 10.66
CA THR A 104 4.89 -9.55 11.89
C THR A 104 6.23 -9.92 12.55
N ALA A 105 7.25 -10.28 11.75
CA ALA A 105 8.56 -10.62 12.31
C ALA A 105 9.24 -9.41 12.94
N PHE A 106 9.21 -8.23 12.30
CA PHE A 106 9.79 -7.00 12.86
C PHE A 106 9.01 -6.48 14.08
N GLU A 107 7.69 -6.62 14.09
CA GLU A 107 6.84 -6.32 15.25
C GLU A 107 7.30 -7.12 16.47
N HIS A 108 7.19 -8.44 16.41
CA HIS A 108 7.54 -9.30 17.53
C HIS A 108 9.03 -9.26 17.88
N PHE A 109 9.90 -8.99 16.90
CA PHE A 109 11.31 -8.82 17.16
C PHE A 109 11.60 -7.55 17.95
N ALA A 110 10.95 -6.44 17.62
CA ALA A 110 11.10 -5.20 18.39
C ALA A 110 10.54 -5.32 19.81
N GLU A 111 9.41 -6.02 19.99
CA GLU A 111 8.85 -6.33 21.32
C GLU A 111 9.81 -7.16 22.17
N ALA A 112 10.46 -8.16 21.58
CA ALA A 112 11.40 -9.02 22.29
C ALA A 112 12.65 -8.27 22.81
N TRP A 113 12.92 -7.07 22.31
CA TRP A 113 14.02 -6.21 22.77
C TRP A 113 13.64 -5.25 23.90
N GLU A 114 12.39 -5.25 24.36
CA GLU A 114 11.94 -4.36 25.45
C GLU A 114 12.67 -4.66 26.77
N GLU A 115 12.99 -5.93 27.02
CA GLU A 115 13.77 -6.39 28.18
C GLU A 115 15.30 -6.40 27.94
N GLY A 116 15.75 -5.92 26.78
CA GLY A 116 17.14 -5.93 26.34
C GLY A 116 17.39 -6.81 25.13
N GLU A 117 18.64 -6.88 24.70
CA GLU A 117 19.02 -7.70 23.53
C GLU A 117 18.81 -9.19 23.79
N PRO A 118 18.02 -9.90 22.98
CA PRO A 118 17.88 -11.35 23.09
C PRO A 118 19.23 -12.07 22.90
N ALA A 119 19.51 -13.11 23.70
CA ALA A 119 20.78 -13.85 23.68
C ALA A 119 21.13 -14.42 22.29
N ASP A 120 20.11 -14.82 21.52
CA ASP A 120 20.22 -15.26 20.12
C ASP A 120 19.27 -14.42 19.26
N ALA A 121 19.55 -13.13 19.13
CA ALA A 121 18.69 -12.23 18.38
C ALA A 121 18.54 -12.62 16.89
N PRO A 122 19.60 -13.00 16.14
CA PRO A 122 19.44 -13.46 14.77
C PRO A 122 18.57 -14.72 14.65
N GLY A 123 18.80 -15.71 15.53
CA GLY A 123 17.99 -16.94 15.54
C GLY A 123 16.54 -16.69 15.93
N LEU A 124 16.29 -15.72 16.81
CA LEU A 124 14.92 -15.31 17.13
C LEU A 124 14.21 -14.72 15.91
N PHE A 125 14.84 -13.78 15.22
CA PHE A 125 14.25 -13.20 14.00
C PHE A 125 13.97 -14.26 12.93
N GLU A 126 14.93 -15.18 12.68
CA GLU A 126 14.73 -16.29 11.74
C GLU A 126 13.49 -17.10 12.09
N ARG A 127 13.31 -17.47 13.37
CA ARG A 127 12.12 -18.21 13.85
C ARG A 127 10.84 -17.41 13.64
N LEU A 128 10.79 -16.16 14.11
CA LEU A 128 9.61 -15.30 13.98
C LEU A 128 9.16 -15.15 12.53
N TYR A 129 10.09 -14.95 11.61
CA TYR A 129 9.79 -14.83 10.19
C TYR A 129 9.28 -16.13 9.58
N LEU A 130 9.91 -17.27 9.88
CA LEU A 130 9.48 -18.56 9.35
C LEU A 130 8.13 -18.98 9.92
N ASP A 131 7.87 -18.72 11.20
CA ASP A 131 6.58 -19.03 11.84
C ASP A 131 5.46 -18.16 11.24
N ALA A 132 5.74 -16.87 10.99
CA ALA A 132 4.81 -15.98 10.33
C ALA A 132 4.50 -16.44 8.89
N LEU A 133 5.49 -16.93 8.13
CA LEU A 133 5.27 -17.50 6.80
C LEU A 133 4.41 -18.76 6.83
N VAL A 134 4.63 -19.63 7.81
CA VAL A 134 3.78 -20.83 8.01
C VAL A 134 2.34 -20.42 8.32
N ALA A 135 2.15 -19.44 9.17
CA ALA A 135 0.82 -18.89 9.49
C ALA A 135 0.11 -18.31 8.26
N GLN A 136 0.86 -17.79 7.27
CA GLN A 136 0.34 -17.33 5.98
C GLN A 136 0.13 -18.48 4.97
N GLY A 137 0.34 -19.74 5.35
CA GLY A 137 0.11 -20.89 4.48
C GLY A 137 1.26 -21.25 3.53
N LEU A 138 2.50 -20.78 3.79
CA LEU A 138 3.64 -21.15 2.95
C LEU A 138 3.90 -22.67 3.05
N PRO A 139 3.98 -23.37 1.91
CA PRO A 139 4.19 -24.82 1.93
C PRO A 139 5.59 -25.17 2.45
N ARG A 140 5.70 -26.31 3.16
CA ARG A 140 6.99 -26.76 3.73
C ARG A 140 8.10 -26.90 2.70
N SER A 141 7.79 -27.23 1.44
CA SER A 141 8.73 -27.33 0.35
C SER A 141 9.44 -26.01 0.02
N ALA A 142 8.81 -24.86 0.28
CA ALA A 142 9.40 -23.54 0.05
C ALA A 142 10.26 -23.04 1.22
N GLN A 143 10.16 -23.66 2.41
CA GLN A 143 10.82 -23.19 3.64
C GLN A 143 12.36 -23.19 3.55
N ALA A 144 12.97 -24.13 2.81
CA ALA A 144 14.43 -24.21 2.70
C ALA A 144 15.02 -22.93 2.08
N ARG A 145 14.37 -22.43 1.03
CA ARG A 145 14.75 -21.17 0.37
C ARG A 145 14.51 -19.96 1.30
N GLU A 146 13.36 -19.91 1.92
CA GLU A 146 12.99 -18.81 2.83
C GLU A 146 13.92 -18.77 4.05
N ARG A 147 14.35 -19.91 4.57
CA ARG A 147 15.32 -19.98 5.67
C ARG A 147 16.68 -19.38 5.29
N ALA A 148 17.17 -19.61 4.08
CA ALA A 148 18.41 -19.01 3.61
C ALA A 148 18.30 -17.48 3.55
N LEU A 149 17.18 -16.96 3.03
CA LEU A 149 16.90 -15.52 2.99
C LEU A 149 16.70 -14.93 4.39
N ALA A 150 16.03 -15.67 5.27
CA ALA A 150 15.77 -15.27 6.65
C ALA A 150 17.06 -15.03 7.44
N ARG A 151 18.08 -15.86 7.27
CA ARG A 151 19.36 -15.73 7.97
C ARG A 151 20.09 -14.44 7.66
N GLU A 152 20.17 -14.06 6.39
CA GLU A 152 20.79 -12.79 5.99
C GLU A 152 19.99 -11.60 6.52
N THR A 153 18.65 -11.67 6.40
CA THR A 153 17.77 -10.63 6.92
C THR A 153 17.85 -10.52 8.45
N ALA A 154 17.96 -11.64 9.17
CA ALA A 154 18.08 -11.70 10.62
C ALA A 154 19.33 -10.98 11.15
N GLN A 155 20.46 -11.17 10.46
CA GLN A 155 21.71 -10.47 10.79
C GLN A 155 21.56 -8.96 10.61
N TRP A 156 21.02 -8.55 9.48
CA TRP A 156 20.77 -7.14 9.19
C TRP A 156 19.77 -6.53 10.17
N ALA A 157 18.65 -7.22 10.48
CA ALA A 157 17.63 -6.75 11.42
C ALA A 157 18.21 -6.58 12.83
N THR A 158 19.08 -7.50 13.27
CA THR A 158 19.77 -7.41 14.56
C THR A 158 20.69 -6.19 14.63
N LEU A 159 21.47 -5.93 13.58
CA LEU A 159 22.34 -4.75 13.52
C LEU A 159 21.53 -3.46 13.45
N LEU A 160 20.44 -3.46 12.70
CA LEU A 160 19.51 -2.33 12.63
C LEU A 160 18.94 -2.02 14.02
N GLU A 161 18.41 -3.03 14.73
CA GLU A 161 17.80 -2.86 16.05
C GLU A 161 18.80 -2.33 17.08
N ARG A 162 20.01 -2.89 17.11
CA ARG A 162 21.10 -2.37 17.95
C ARG A 162 21.40 -0.91 17.66
N SER A 163 21.57 -0.57 16.40
CA SER A 163 21.90 0.81 16.01
C SER A 163 20.77 1.79 16.34
N ARG A 164 19.51 1.36 16.19
CA ARG A 164 18.33 2.18 16.47
C ARG A 164 18.10 2.39 17.98
N ARG A 165 18.54 1.46 18.82
CA ARG A 165 18.40 1.56 20.28
C ARG A 165 19.62 2.18 20.97
N ALA A 166 20.73 2.34 20.25
CA ALA A 166 22.00 2.80 20.82
C ALA A 166 21.93 4.20 21.45
N ASP A 167 21.04 5.07 20.98
CA ASP A 167 20.84 6.42 21.50
C ASP A 167 19.71 6.53 22.54
N GLY A 168 19.16 5.39 23.00
CA GLY A 168 18.15 5.37 24.04
C GLY A 168 16.75 5.77 23.60
N ARG A 169 16.45 5.73 22.29
CA ARG A 169 15.10 6.02 21.79
C ARG A 169 14.05 4.99 22.21
N ALA A 170 12.85 5.46 22.49
CA ALA A 170 11.69 4.63 22.73
C ALA A 170 11.12 4.13 21.39
N ILE A 171 10.75 2.85 21.33
CA ILE A 171 10.25 2.21 20.11
C ILE A 171 8.82 1.74 20.35
N HIS A 172 7.93 2.11 19.44
CA HIS A 172 6.52 1.70 19.43
C HIS A 172 6.22 1.05 18.09
N VAL A 173 5.64 -0.15 18.10
CA VAL A 173 5.29 -0.92 16.90
C VAL A 173 3.79 -1.06 16.76
N GLU A 174 3.32 -1.20 15.51
CA GLU A 174 1.93 -1.49 15.14
C GLU A 174 0.88 -0.58 15.82
N ARG A 175 1.26 0.70 16.05
CA ARG A 175 0.39 1.67 16.73
C ARG A 175 -0.67 2.23 15.78
N GLU A 176 -1.90 2.25 16.26
CA GLU A 176 -3.00 2.91 15.56
C GLU A 176 -3.14 4.37 15.98
N GLY A 177 -3.32 5.23 14.98
CA GLY A 177 -3.54 6.66 15.19
C GLY A 177 -4.67 7.19 14.33
N ARG A 178 -5.26 8.31 14.76
CA ARG A 178 -6.33 8.99 14.05
C ARG A 178 -6.25 10.51 14.18
N LEU A 179 -6.70 11.20 13.15
CA LEU A 179 -6.78 12.66 13.14
C LEU A 179 -8.12 13.08 12.54
N HIS A 180 -8.80 13.98 13.23
CA HIS A 180 -10.06 14.55 12.78
C HIS A 180 -9.81 15.91 12.13
N LEU A 181 -10.21 16.05 10.87
CA LEU A 181 -10.02 17.27 10.08
C LEU A 181 -11.38 17.86 9.75
N PRO A 182 -11.67 19.10 10.12
CA PRO A 182 -12.85 19.82 9.64
C PRO A 182 -12.62 20.22 8.18
N VAL A 183 -13.54 19.82 7.30
CA VAL A 183 -13.50 20.11 5.86
C VAL A 183 -14.91 20.51 5.42
N GLU A 184 -15.12 21.76 5.05
CA GLU A 184 -16.37 22.29 4.49
C GLU A 184 -17.65 21.83 5.23
N GLY A 185 -17.64 21.94 6.56
CA GLY A 185 -18.79 21.59 7.41
C GLY A 185 -18.92 20.10 7.74
N ARG A 186 -17.98 19.26 7.28
CA ARG A 186 -17.86 17.84 7.61
C ARG A 186 -16.60 17.59 8.45
N THR A 187 -16.57 16.47 9.14
CA THR A 187 -15.35 15.97 9.79
C THR A 187 -14.84 14.77 9.02
N ILE A 188 -13.64 14.88 8.46
CA ILE A 188 -12.92 13.77 7.82
C ILE A 188 -11.98 13.16 8.84
N THR A 189 -12.02 11.84 8.99
CA THR A 189 -11.14 11.11 9.90
C THR A 189 -10.05 10.42 9.09
N LEU A 190 -8.80 10.86 9.28
CA LEU A 190 -7.64 10.11 8.81
C LEU A 190 -7.26 9.05 9.84
N THR A 191 -6.91 7.86 9.37
CA THR A 191 -6.42 6.78 10.21
C THR A 191 -5.10 6.25 9.66
N ALA A 192 -4.18 5.97 10.57
CA ALA A 192 -2.92 5.29 10.26
C ALA A 192 -2.71 4.13 11.22
N LYS A 193 -2.09 3.07 10.72
CA LYS A 193 -1.43 2.07 11.52
C LYS A 193 0.06 2.19 11.18
N ALA A 194 0.85 2.68 12.14
CA ALA A 194 2.27 2.87 11.95
C ALA A 194 3.00 1.57 12.28
N ASP A 195 3.77 1.04 11.33
CA ASP A 195 4.57 -0.16 11.56
C ASP A 195 5.55 0.06 12.72
N ARG A 196 6.19 1.25 12.75
CA ARG A 196 7.14 1.61 13.78
C ARG A 196 7.22 3.13 13.96
N ILE A 197 7.16 3.57 15.21
CA ILE A 197 7.44 4.94 15.66
C ILE A 197 8.62 4.88 16.62
N GLU A 198 9.61 5.74 16.42
CA GLU A 198 10.76 5.87 17.30
C GLU A 198 10.80 7.30 17.87
N ILE A 199 10.90 7.42 19.19
CA ILE A 199 10.97 8.73 19.85
C ILE A 199 12.35 8.84 20.51
N THR A 200 13.12 9.83 20.08
CA THR A 200 14.45 10.09 20.66
C THR A 200 14.34 10.72 22.04
N PRO A 201 15.40 10.67 22.86
CA PRO A 201 15.43 11.35 24.15
C PRO A 201 15.18 12.87 24.08
N GLU A 202 15.49 13.50 22.93
CA GLU A 202 15.23 14.90 22.64
C GLU A 202 13.77 15.21 22.27
N GLY A 203 12.93 14.17 22.14
CA GLY A 203 11.52 14.31 21.82
C GLY A 203 11.18 14.34 20.33
N LEU A 204 12.11 13.95 19.46
CA LEU A 204 11.84 13.81 18.02
C LEU A 204 11.19 12.47 17.71
N GLY A 205 10.08 12.48 17.01
CA GLY A 205 9.36 11.28 16.54
C GLY A 205 9.70 10.95 15.11
N HIS A 206 10.22 9.74 14.87
CA HIS A 206 10.51 9.21 13.55
C HIS A 206 9.46 8.16 13.19
N VAL A 207 8.98 8.17 11.93
CA VAL A 207 8.03 7.17 11.44
C VAL A 207 8.73 6.28 10.43
N LEU A 208 8.65 4.98 10.65
CA LEU A 208 9.27 3.97 9.81
C LEU A 208 8.20 3.02 9.24
N ASP A 209 8.41 2.57 8.01
CA ASP A 209 7.52 1.63 7.31
C ASP A 209 8.36 0.58 6.58
N PHE A 210 7.97 -0.68 6.72
CA PHE A 210 8.66 -1.82 6.11
C PHE A 210 8.12 -2.09 4.71
N LYS A 211 9.03 -2.26 3.75
CA LYS A 211 8.67 -2.59 2.36
C LYS A 211 9.41 -3.83 1.88
N THR A 212 8.68 -4.78 1.31
CA THR A 212 9.26 -5.95 0.62
C THR A 212 9.34 -5.74 -0.90
N GLY A 213 8.66 -4.70 -1.39
CA GLY A 213 8.65 -4.27 -2.79
C GLY A 213 9.48 -3.02 -3.03
N GLY A 214 9.08 -2.21 -3.99
CA GLY A 214 9.69 -0.91 -4.27
C GLY A 214 9.35 0.12 -3.19
N ALA A 215 10.36 0.80 -2.64
CA ALA A 215 10.13 1.97 -1.81
C ALA A 215 9.83 3.20 -2.71
N PRO A 216 8.96 4.12 -2.28
CA PRO A 216 8.73 5.37 -3.00
C PRO A 216 10.01 6.21 -3.09
N SER A 217 10.20 6.89 -4.21
CA SER A 217 11.29 7.84 -4.36
C SER A 217 11.02 9.13 -3.56
N ALA A 218 12.08 9.84 -3.17
CA ALA A 218 11.95 11.13 -2.50
C ALA A 218 11.05 12.11 -3.29
N LYS A 219 11.11 12.07 -4.63
CA LYS A 219 10.25 12.88 -5.50
C LYS A 219 8.78 12.51 -5.38
N GLN A 220 8.43 11.22 -5.27
CA GLN A 220 7.05 10.79 -5.08
C GLN A 220 6.51 11.20 -3.71
N ILE A 221 7.36 11.18 -2.69
CA ILE A 221 7.00 11.63 -1.35
C ILE A 221 6.78 13.15 -1.37
N SER A 222 7.76 13.93 -1.87
CA SER A 222 7.69 15.39 -1.92
C SER A 222 6.56 15.93 -2.78
N SER A 223 6.17 15.21 -3.82
CA SER A 223 5.04 15.60 -4.69
C SER A 223 3.66 15.15 -4.18
N GLY A 224 3.60 14.50 -3.01
CA GLY A 224 2.35 14.00 -2.44
C GLY A 224 1.77 12.75 -3.15
N PHE A 225 2.52 12.15 -4.08
CA PHE A 225 2.09 10.89 -4.73
C PHE A 225 2.26 9.66 -3.85
N SER A 226 3.04 9.73 -2.78
CA SER A 226 3.17 8.71 -1.74
C SER A 226 3.12 9.35 -0.35
N PRO A 227 1.93 9.79 0.08
CA PRO A 227 1.75 10.57 1.30
C PRO A 227 1.65 9.72 2.56
N GLN A 228 1.82 8.40 2.51
CA GLN A 228 1.63 7.50 3.64
C GLN A 228 2.40 7.95 4.89
N LEU A 229 3.72 8.07 4.80
CA LEU A 229 4.53 8.44 5.97
C LEU A 229 4.34 9.89 6.39
N THR A 230 4.17 10.83 5.44
CA THR A 230 3.93 12.24 5.75
C THR A 230 2.61 12.44 6.49
N LEU A 231 1.54 11.76 6.09
CA LEU A 231 0.26 11.78 6.79
C LEU A 231 0.31 11.06 8.13
N THR A 232 1.06 9.96 8.24
CA THR A 232 1.29 9.28 9.52
C THR A 232 2.04 10.18 10.49
N MET A 233 3.06 10.92 10.02
CA MET A 233 3.76 11.92 10.82
C MET A 233 2.83 13.06 11.26
N ALA A 234 1.94 13.52 10.38
CA ALA A 234 0.96 14.54 10.74
C ALA A 234 0.02 14.08 11.88
N ILE A 235 -0.44 12.83 11.80
CA ILE A 235 -1.25 12.24 12.87
C ILE A 235 -0.42 12.15 14.16
N LEU A 236 0.85 11.78 14.08
CA LEU A 236 1.73 11.65 15.23
C LEU A 236 1.95 13.00 15.94
N THR A 237 2.34 14.02 15.18
CA THR A 237 2.62 15.36 15.73
C THR A 237 1.38 16.10 16.22
N ALA A 238 0.20 15.71 15.72
CA ALA A 238 -1.09 16.22 16.22
C ALA A 238 -1.61 15.45 17.45
N GLY A 239 -0.84 14.52 18.02
CA GLY A 239 -1.26 13.73 19.18
C GLY A 239 -2.30 12.65 18.84
N GLY A 240 -2.44 12.29 17.57
CA GLY A 240 -3.41 11.29 17.11
C GLY A 240 -3.04 9.84 17.46
N PHE A 241 -1.83 9.58 17.94
CA PHE A 241 -1.42 8.30 18.53
C PHE A 241 -1.47 8.43 20.06
N GLU A 242 -2.23 7.59 20.72
CA GLU A 242 -2.47 7.66 22.16
C GLU A 242 -1.16 7.65 22.96
N GLY A 243 -1.00 8.65 23.81
CA GLY A 243 0.17 8.81 24.68
C GLY A 243 1.42 9.32 23.97
N LEU A 244 1.36 9.65 22.68
CA LEU A 244 2.51 10.13 21.90
C LEU A 244 2.24 11.54 21.35
N LEU A 245 3.15 12.47 21.63
CA LEU A 245 3.10 13.85 21.09
C LEU A 245 4.53 14.37 20.89
N PRO A 246 5.35 13.74 20.03
CA PRO A 246 6.69 14.20 19.76
C PRO A 246 6.71 15.37 18.77
N GLU A 247 7.87 16.04 18.67
CA GLU A 247 8.18 16.85 17.50
C GLU A 247 8.50 15.97 16.31
N ALA A 248 8.32 16.53 15.11
CA ALA A 248 8.53 15.79 13.90
C ALA A 248 10.01 15.51 13.61
N GLY A 249 10.36 14.25 13.42
CA GLY A 249 11.67 13.75 12.99
C GLY A 249 11.67 13.27 11.54
N ASP A 250 12.42 12.21 11.26
CA ASP A 250 12.58 11.66 9.92
C ASP A 250 11.50 10.68 9.53
N LEU A 251 11.31 10.54 8.21
CA LEU A 251 10.50 9.51 7.59
C LEU A 251 11.42 8.46 6.96
N THR A 252 11.24 7.21 7.30
CA THR A 252 12.16 6.15 6.87
C THR A 252 11.40 4.98 6.26
N TYR A 253 11.78 4.60 5.05
CA TYR A 253 11.40 3.31 4.48
C TYR A 253 12.51 2.30 4.71
N LEU A 254 12.18 1.19 5.32
CA LEU A 254 13.04 0.04 5.54
C LEU A 254 12.68 -1.03 4.51
N LYS A 255 13.45 -1.11 3.43
CA LYS A 255 13.20 -2.09 2.37
C LYS A 255 13.92 -3.38 2.67
N VAL A 256 13.18 -4.45 2.85
CA VAL A 256 13.68 -5.81 3.05
C VAL A 256 13.72 -6.49 1.71
N THR A 257 14.92 -6.71 1.16
CA THR A 257 15.06 -7.20 -0.22
C THR A 257 15.01 -8.73 -0.32
N GLY A 258 15.36 -9.44 0.75
CA GLY A 258 15.59 -10.88 0.74
C GLY A 258 16.72 -11.31 -0.21
N ARG A 259 17.66 -10.39 -0.49
CA ARG A 259 18.83 -10.60 -1.36
C ARG A 259 20.04 -9.95 -0.68
N THR A 260 21.21 -10.03 -1.30
CA THR A 260 22.40 -9.30 -0.84
C THR A 260 22.45 -7.92 -1.55
N PRO A 261 22.43 -6.79 -0.82
CA PRO A 261 22.26 -6.66 0.64
C PRO A 261 20.81 -7.00 1.08
N PRO A 262 20.63 -7.57 2.30
CA PRO A 262 19.34 -8.07 2.76
C PRO A 262 18.32 -6.96 3.07
N GLY A 263 18.80 -5.74 3.29
CA GLY A 263 17.97 -4.57 3.56
C GLY A 263 18.59 -3.27 3.08
N GLU A 264 17.74 -2.29 2.80
CA GLU A 264 18.11 -0.95 2.39
C GLU A 264 17.32 0.06 3.23
N VAL A 265 17.96 1.15 3.64
CA VAL A 265 17.34 2.21 4.45
C VAL A 265 17.21 3.46 3.60
N TYR A 266 16.00 3.93 3.40
CA TYR A 266 15.69 5.16 2.66
C TYR A 266 15.16 6.20 3.64
N VAL A 267 15.99 7.17 4.02
CA VAL A 267 15.64 8.26 4.93
C VAL A 267 15.25 9.49 4.11
N THR A 268 14.14 10.10 4.47
CA THR A 268 13.74 11.41 3.95
C THR A 268 13.74 12.39 5.09
N THR A 269 14.77 13.24 5.13
CA THR A 269 14.95 14.30 6.12
C THR A 269 14.25 15.58 5.67
N GLY A 270 13.88 16.44 6.63
CA GLY A 270 13.36 17.79 6.34
C GLY A 270 11.89 17.89 5.96
N PHE A 271 11.15 16.78 5.88
CA PHE A 271 9.68 16.81 5.69
C PHE A 271 8.92 17.03 7.00
N ALA A 272 9.59 16.88 8.11
CA ALA A 272 9.03 17.06 9.44
C ALA A 272 8.55 18.49 9.70
N ALA A 273 9.18 19.49 9.10
CA ALA A 273 8.73 20.89 9.19
C ALA A 273 7.41 21.15 8.45
N LEU A 274 6.90 20.18 7.72
CA LEU A 274 5.85 20.35 6.76
C LEU A 274 4.42 20.14 7.30
N LEU A 275 4.17 19.74 8.54
CA LEU A 275 2.81 19.39 9.00
C LEU A 275 2.48 19.84 10.43
N ARG A 276 2.64 21.13 10.73
CA ARG A 276 1.87 21.72 11.84
C ARG A 276 0.45 21.99 11.36
N LEU A 277 -0.46 21.15 11.74
CA LEU A 277 -1.90 21.42 11.67
C LEU A 277 -2.27 22.13 12.97
N GLU A 278 -2.53 23.42 12.93
CA GLU A 278 -3.08 24.11 14.08
C GLU A 278 -4.59 23.89 14.16
N PRO A 279 -5.14 23.49 15.31
CA PRO A 279 -6.55 23.11 15.45
C PRO A 279 -7.55 24.22 15.07
N ASP A 280 -7.16 25.50 15.18
CA ASP A 280 -8.08 26.62 15.08
C ASP A 280 -7.87 27.58 13.90
N SER A 281 -6.83 27.42 13.08
CA SER A 281 -6.47 28.43 12.08
C SER A 281 -6.45 27.95 10.64
N GLY A 282 -6.79 26.70 10.37
CA GLY A 282 -6.48 26.12 9.07
C GLY A 282 -4.96 26.07 8.82
N VAL A 283 -4.53 25.55 7.71
CA VAL A 283 -3.12 25.41 7.37
C VAL A 283 -2.40 26.77 7.40
N THR A 284 -1.45 26.96 8.30
CA THR A 284 -0.71 28.21 8.40
C THR A 284 0.26 28.40 7.24
N SER A 285 0.46 29.66 6.84
CA SER A 285 1.22 30.09 5.67
C SER A 285 2.74 29.82 5.75
N GLU A 286 3.31 29.50 6.89
CA GLU A 286 4.72 29.10 7.04
C GLU A 286 5.06 27.79 6.33
N TYR A 287 4.06 26.95 6.14
CA TYR A 287 4.15 25.73 5.39
C TYR A 287 4.45 25.91 3.91
N VAL A 288 3.96 26.99 3.35
CA VAL A 288 4.10 27.34 1.94
C VAL A 288 5.53 27.82 1.62
N GLY A 289 6.25 28.38 2.59
CA GLY A 289 7.55 29.01 2.39
C GLY A 289 8.67 28.06 1.97
N HIS A 290 8.70 26.84 2.45
CA HIS A 290 9.74 25.86 2.10
C HIS A 290 9.43 25.00 0.88
N LEU A 291 8.16 24.93 0.46
CA LEU A 291 7.75 24.29 -0.80
C LEU A 291 7.81 25.23 -2.01
N THR A 292 7.83 26.55 -1.81
CA THR A 292 7.83 27.55 -2.90
C THR A 292 9.17 27.72 -3.60
N THR A 293 10.25 27.13 -3.15
CA THR A 293 11.48 27.00 -3.97
C THR A 293 11.35 25.96 -5.07
N ALA A 294 10.36 25.09 -5.03
CA ALA A 294 9.93 24.30 -6.18
C ALA A 294 8.71 25.01 -6.79
N LYS A 295 8.94 25.87 -7.76
CA LYS A 295 7.90 26.51 -8.60
C LYS A 295 6.87 25.45 -8.99
N ASN A 296 5.62 25.58 -8.50
CA ASN A 296 4.39 24.82 -8.83
C ASN A 296 3.84 23.86 -7.76
N PHE A 297 3.72 24.28 -6.49
CA PHE A 297 2.93 23.48 -5.55
C PHE A 297 1.90 24.31 -4.78
N GLU A 298 0.73 24.47 -5.40
CA GLU A 298 -0.55 24.64 -4.69
C GLU A 298 -1.05 23.26 -4.27
N THR A 299 -0.35 22.45 -3.51
CA THR A 299 -0.92 21.15 -3.22
C THR A 299 -0.14 20.36 -2.19
N THR A 300 -0.53 20.49 -1.01
CA THR A 300 -0.27 19.56 0.06
C THR A 300 -1.62 19.05 0.62
N PRO A 301 -1.71 18.28 1.68
CA PRO A 301 -2.90 17.52 2.10
C PRO A 301 -4.26 18.21 1.94
N MET A 302 -4.32 19.54 2.05
CA MET A 302 -5.55 20.32 1.83
C MET A 302 -6.11 20.22 0.40
N TYR A 303 -5.26 20.12 -0.62
CA TYR A 303 -5.73 19.91 -2.00
C TYR A 303 -6.30 18.50 -2.19
N LEU A 304 -5.70 17.51 -1.55
CA LEU A 304 -6.21 16.15 -1.55
C LEU A 304 -7.58 16.09 -0.86
N LEU A 305 -7.76 16.83 0.23
CA LEU A 305 -9.04 16.91 0.94
C LEU A 305 -10.09 17.72 0.17
N ARG A 306 -9.69 18.84 -0.48
CA ARG A 306 -10.59 19.59 -1.39
C ARG A 306 -11.06 18.79 -2.60
N ARG A 307 -10.29 17.81 -3.08
CA ARG A 307 -10.76 16.88 -4.11
C ARG A 307 -11.83 15.89 -3.61
N LEU A 308 -12.02 15.74 -2.32
CA LEU A 308 -13.11 14.94 -1.77
C LEU A 308 -14.46 15.64 -1.92
N ASP A 309 -14.46 16.98 -2.07
CA ASP A 309 -15.66 17.81 -2.19
C ASP A 309 -15.93 18.30 -3.61
N ALA A 310 -15.02 18.10 -4.56
CA ALA A 310 -15.18 18.36 -5.97
C ALA A 310 -15.62 17.11 -6.73
#